data_a0c136599d46c73224b1b7ae7dd1d709
#
_entry.id   a0c136599d46c73224b1b7ae7dd1d709
#
_cell.length_a   1.000
_cell.length_b   1.000
_cell.length_c   1.000
_cell.angle_alpha   90.00
_cell.angle_beta   90.00
_cell.angle_gamma   90.00
#
_symmetry.space_group_name_H-M   'P 1'
#
loop_
_entity.id
_entity.type
_entity.pdbx_description
1 polymer ?
#
loop_
_entity_poly.entity_id
_entity_poly.type
_entity_poly.pdbx_seq_one_letter_code
_entity_poly.pdbx_strand_id
1 'polypeptide(L)'
;MIAREGGPDACVKPYTPANDVTGPYTGTGNENVWGKRLASMLEKIMQAEFDVISQEYNRAAQLEYPGGVNTWSFEGADQFWMGLRASFPNAIFKVRHAIGRDDPAMPPRAAVRWTLSGRHEGYGAFGEPTGAEVFVLGATHAEYGELISGAPKLRREWTLYDETAVWKQILLHKEI
;
A
#
# COMPACT_ATOMS: atom_id res chain seq x y z
N MET A 1 -20.70 -0.50 -17.07
CA MET A 1 -19.57 -1.03 -16.30
C MET A 1 -20.02 -2.22 -15.43
N ILE A 2 -20.99 -2.09 -14.56
CA ILE A 2 -21.53 -3.14 -13.66
C ILE A 2 -22.00 -4.40 -14.42
N ALA A 3 -22.75 -4.25 -15.51
CA ALA A 3 -23.23 -5.38 -16.32
C ALA A 3 -22.07 -6.19 -16.97
N ARG A 4 -20.93 -5.55 -17.21
CA ARG A 4 -19.74 -6.17 -17.79
C ARG A 4 -18.96 -7.04 -16.78
N GLU A 5 -19.15 -6.78 -15.49
CA GLU A 5 -18.49 -7.45 -14.38
C GLU A 5 -19.39 -8.47 -13.66
N GLY A 6 -20.48 -8.90 -14.28
CA GLY A 6 -21.37 -9.91 -13.73
C GLY A 6 -22.53 -9.39 -12.88
N GLY A 7 -22.78 -8.06 -12.92
CA GLY A 7 -23.88 -7.42 -12.21
C GLY A 7 -23.53 -6.92 -10.80
N PRO A 8 -24.54 -6.38 -10.07
CA PRO A 8 -24.32 -5.73 -8.76
C PRO A 8 -23.70 -6.67 -7.72
N ASP A 9 -24.14 -7.91 -7.66
CA ASP A 9 -23.68 -8.88 -6.65
C ASP A 9 -22.20 -9.27 -6.83
N ALA A 10 -21.71 -9.31 -8.08
CA ALA A 10 -20.32 -9.58 -8.35
C ALA A 10 -19.37 -8.46 -7.89
N CYS A 11 -19.91 -7.25 -7.73
CA CYS A 11 -19.12 -6.08 -7.31
C CYS A 11 -19.03 -5.93 -5.79
N VAL A 12 -19.90 -6.62 -5.05
CA VAL A 12 -20.00 -6.53 -3.59
C VAL A 12 -19.11 -7.56 -2.89
N LYS A 13 -18.84 -8.68 -3.56
CA LYS A 13 -17.96 -9.71 -3.00
C LYS A 13 -16.50 -9.30 -3.16
N PRO A 14 -15.75 -9.14 -2.05
CA PRO A 14 -14.33 -8.87 -2.14
C PRO A 14 -13.65 -9.99 -2.92
N TYR A 15 -12.84 -9.61 -3.90
CA TYR A 15 -12.02 -10.58 -4.61
C TYR A 15 -10.94 -11.10 -3.66
N THR A 16 -11.12 -12.31 -3.17
CA THR A 16 -10.08 -13.05 -2.46
C THR A 16 -9.54 -14.09 -3.43
N PRO A 17 -8.29 -13.95 -3.89
CA PRO A 17 -7.69 -14.99 -4.71
C PRO A 17 -7.65 -16.28 -3.89
N ALA A 18 -8.38 -17.30 -4.32
CA ALA A 18 -8.45 -18.58 -3.62
C ALA A 18 -7.11 -19.30 -3.58
N ASN A 19 -6.29 -19.12 -4.62
CA ASN A 19 -4.95 -19.69 -4.72
C ASN A 19 -4.03 -18.72 -5.47
N ASP A 20 -2.80 -18.57 -5.00
CA ASP A 20 -1.73 -17.99 -5.81
C ASP A 20 -1.44 -18.95 -6.98
N VAL A 21 -1.32 -18.40 -8.17
CA VAL A 21 -0.97 -19.20 -9.36
C VAL A 21 0.45 -19.71 -9.17
N THR A 22 0.59 -21.05 -9.12
CA THR A 22 1.92 -21.66 -9.02
C THR A 22 2.67 -21.54 -10.35
N GLY A 23 3.82 -20.91 -10.33
CA GLY A 23 4.66 -20.71 -11.51
C GLY A 23 6.04 -20.17 -11.13
N PRO A 24 6.95 -19.96 -12.09
CA PRO A 24 8.32 -19.51 -11.80
C PRO A 24 8.43 -18.14 -11.14
N TYR A 25 7.33 -17.39 -11.07
CA TYR A 25 7.25 -16.06 -10.46
C TYR A 25 6.44 -16.03 -9.15
N THR A 26 6.12 -17.18 -8.57
CA THR A 26 5.28 -17.32 -7.36
C THR A 26 6.07 -17.35 -6.06
N GLY A 27 7.33 -16.95 -6.08
CA GLY A 27 8.10 -16.75 -4.86
C GLY A 27 7.62 -15.53 -4.06
N THR A 28 8.04 -15.45 -2.81
CA THR A 28 7.81 -14.29 -1.93
C THR A 28 8.73 -13.10 -2.25
N GLY A 29 9.63 -13.25 -3.20
CA GLY A 29 10.58 -12.23 -3.63
C GLY A 29 12.00 -12.76 -3.78
N ASN A 30 12.98 -11.85 -3.78
CA ASN A 30 14.38 -12.17 -4.01
C ASN A 30 15.28 -12.09 -2.75
N GLU A 31 14.69 -12.00 -1.56
CA GLU A 31 15.41 -11.94 -0.27
C GLU A 31 16.39 -10.76 -0.13
N ASN A 32 16.32 -9.78 -1.00
CA ASN A 32 17.19 -8.60 -0.96
C ASN A 32 16.87 -7.72 0.25
N VAL A 33 17.89 -7.12 0.86
CA VAL A 33 17.78 -6.32 2.08
C VAL A 33 16.83 -5.11 1.92
N TRP A 34 16.82 -4.47 0.75
CA TRP A 34 15.96 -3.31 0.49
C TRP A 34 14.49 -3.71 0.35
N GLY A 35 14.22 -4.84 -0.30
CA GLY A 35 12.88 -5.41 -0.36
C GLY A 35 12.34 -5.75 1.02
N LYS A 36 13.16 -6.39 1.86
CA LYS A 36 12.81 -6.70 3.26
C LYS A 36 12.58 -5.43 4.08
N ARG A 37 13.41 -4.41 3.91
CA ARG A 37 13.27 -3.12 4.60
C ARG A 37 11.96 -2.44 4.27
N LEU A 38 11.61 -2.35 2.97
CA LEU A 38 10.34 -1.76 2.52
C LEU A 38 9.15 -2.56 3.05
N ALA A 39 9.19 -3.89 2.97
CA ALA A 39 8.13 -4.75 3.49
C ALA A 39 7.92 -4.54 5.00
N SER A 40 9.01 -4.57 5.79
CA SER A 40 8.95 -4.35 7.23
C SER A 40 8.40 -2.96 7.60
N MET A 41 8.77 -1.92 6.86
CA MET A 41 8.25 -0.57 7.05
C MET A 41 6.73 -0.55 6.84
N LEU A 42 6.23 -1.12 5.74
CA LEU A 42 4.79 -1.16 5.45
C LEU A 42 4.02 -1.97 6.49
N GLU A 43 4.56 -3.09 6.96
CA GLU A 43 3.95 -3.89 8.02
C GLU A 43 3.83 -3.10 9.32
N LYS A 44 4.87 -2.37 9.73
CA LYS A 44 4.85 -1.52 10.92
C LYS A 44 3.82 -0.39 10.81
N ILE A 45 3.76 0.29 9.68
CA ILE A 45 2.74 1.30 9.41
C ILE A 45 1.34 0.71 9.60
N MET A 46 1.10 -0.48 9.05
CA MET A 46 -0.20 -1.16 9.18
C MET A 46 -0.48 -1.70 10.58
N GLN A 47 0.52 -1.84 11.43
CA GLN A 47 0.40 -2.09 12.87
C GLN A 47 0.22 -0.82 13.71
N ALA A 48 0.09 0.33 13.05
CA ALA A 48 -0.01 1.67 13.65
C ALA A 48 1.27 2.14 14.37
N GLU A 49 2.43 1.61 13.99
CA GLU A 49 3.75 2.08 14.43
C GLU A 49 4.25 3.21 13.50
N PHE A 50 3.55 4.35 13.52
CA PHE A 50 3.78 5.45 12.55
C PHE A 50 5.11 6.19 12.73
N ASP A 51 5.77 6.08 13.86
CA ASP A 51 7.10 6.63 14.10
C ASP A 51 8.14 6.09 13.10
N VAL A 52 7.91 4.90 12.53
CA VAL A 52 8.74 4.34 11.46
C VAL A 52 8.83 5.27 10.24
N ILE A 53 7.79 6.04 9.95
CA ILE A 53 7.75 6.94 8.79
C ILE A 53 8.84 8.02 8.94
N SER A 54 8.91 8.70 10.07
CA SER A 54 9.93 9.72 10.32
C SER A 54 11.36 9.15 10.36
N GLN A 55 11.50 7.87 10.71
CA GLN A 55 12.78 7.17 10.74
C GLN A 55 13.25 6.75 9.34
N GLU A 56 12.33 6.25 8.50
CA GLU A 56 12.62 5.66 7.20
C GLU A 56 12.62 6.67 6.04
N TYR A 57 11.73 7.67 6.08
CA TYR A 57 11.60 8.64 4.99
C TYR A 57 12.61 9.79 5.14
N ASN A 58 13.10 10.24 3.99
CA ASN A 58 13.88 11.48 3.94
C ASN A 58 12.96 12.70 4.05
N ARG A 59 13.44 13.79 4.67
CA ARG A 59 12.69 15.04 4.77
C ARG A 59 12.32 15.66 3.43
N ALA A 60 13.07 15.36 2.39
CA ALA A 60 12.82 15.82 1.02
C ALA A 60 12.33 14.68 0.11
N ALA A 61 11.73 13.63 0.69
CA ALA A 61 11.18 12.53 -0.11
C ALA A 61 10.09 13.02 -1.05
N GLN A 62 10.10 12.54 -2.28
CA GLN A 62 9.05 12.75 -3.29
C GLN A 62 8.11 11.56 -3.28
N LEU A 63 6.81 11.82 -3.18
CA LEU A 63 5.81 10.78 -2.98
C LEU A 63 4.69 10.94 -3.99
N GLU A 64 4.32 9.83 -4.62
CA GLU A 64 3.22 9.77 -5.58
C GLU A 64 2.23 8.68 -5.13
N TYR A 65 0.97 9.08 -4.95
CA TYR A 65 -0.10 8.26 -4.41
C TYR A 65 -1.30 8.18 -5.34
N PRO A 66 -2.24 7.23 -5.14
CA PRO A 66 -3.46 7.11 -5.92
C PRO A 66 -4.24 8.43 -6.01
N GLY A 67 -5.00 8.61 -7.10
CA GLY A 67 -5.74 9.84 -7.35
C GLY A 67 -4.91 10.99 -7.90
N GLY A 68 -3.66 10.73 -8.33
CA GLY A 68 -2.76 11.76 -8.87
C GLY A 68 -2.16 12.67 -7.78
N VAL A 69 -2.12 12.19 -6.55
CA VAL A 69 -1.57 12.95 -5.41
C VAL A 69 -0.06 12.96 -5.48
N ASN A 70 0.53 14.14 -5.58
CA ASN A 70 1.96 14.36 -5.44
C ASN A 70 2.21 15.13 -4.16
N THR A 71 3.04 14.60 -3.29
CA THR A 71 3.37 15.23 -2.00
C THR A 71 4.84 15.02 -1.66
N TRP A 72 5.27 15.61 -0.55
CA TRP A 72 6.66 15.66 -0.16
C TRP A 72 6.81 15.34 1.32
N SER A 73 7.98 14.87 1.67
CA SER A 73 8.44 14.65 3.03
C SER A 73 7.70 13.50 3.76
N PHE A 74 8.12 13.24 4.98
CA PHE A 74 7.47 12.23 5.82
C PHE A 74 6.05 12.67 6.27
N GLU A 75 5.74 13.95 6.33
CA GLU A 75 4.39 14.44 6.65
C GLU A 75 3.38 14.04 5.57
N GLY A 76 3.78 14.07 4.30
CA GLY A 76 2.95 13.58 3.21
C GLY A 76 2.70 12.08 3.28
N ALA A 77 3.73 11.31 3.66
CA ALA A 77 3.60 9.87 3.90
C ALA A 77 2.69 9.57 5.09
N ASP A 78 2.87 10.28 6.21
CA ASP A 78 2.00 10.19 7.38
C ASP A 78 0.53 10.39 7.00
N GLN A 79 0.22 11.48 6.31
CA GLN A 79 -1.15 11.79 5.90
C GLN A 79 -1.77 10.66 5.07
N PHE A 80 -1.04 10.15 4.09
CA PHE A 80 -1.53 9.08 3.23
C PHE A 80 -1.73 7.76 3.98
N TRP A 81 -0.69 7.27 4.65
CA TRP A 81 -0.71 5.97 5.30
C TRP A 81 -1.61 5.93 6.53
N MET A 82 -1.62 7.00 7.34
CA MET A 82 -2.55 7.12 8.46
C MET A 82 -3.99 7.20 7.99
N GLY A 83 -4.28 7.94 6.89
CA GLY A 83 -5.61 8.00 6.31
C GLY A 83 -6.12 6.65 5.82
N LEU A 84 -5.27 5.88 5.14
CA LEU A 84 -5.60 4.52 4.70
C LEU A 84 -5.83 3.59 5.90
N ARG A 85 -4.90 3.60 6.86
CA ARG A 85 -4.97 2.76 8.06
C ARG A 85 -6.17 3.10 8.94
N ALA A 86 -6.49 4.38 9.09
CA ALA A 86 -7.64 4.83 9.88
C ALA A 86 -8.97 4.40 9.29
N SER A 87 -9.08 4.33 7.96
CA SER A 87 -10.30 3.83 7.29
C SER A 87 -10.58 2.35 7.58
N PHE A 88 -9.53 1.56 7.80
CA PHE A 88 -9.60 0.11 7.99
C PHE A 88 -8.84 -0.33 9.26
N PRO A 89 -9.33 0.04 10.46
CA PRO A 89 -8.58 -0.12 11.72
C PRO A 89 -8.27 -1.58 12.09
N ASN A 90 -9.08 -2.52 11.63
CA ASN A 90 -8.92 -3.96 11.89
C ASN A 90 -8.51 -4.76 10.64
N ALA A 91 -7.96 -4.08 9.63
CA ALA A 91 -7.58 -4.75 8.39
C ALA A 91 -6.39 -5.69 8.58
N ILE A 92 -6.45 -6.79 7.86
CA ILE A 92 -5.33 -7.72 7.72
C ILE A 92 -4.50 -7.26 6.52
N PHE A 93 -3.29 -6.80 6.80
CA PHE A 93 -2.29 -6.46 5.79
C PHE A 93 -1.35 -7.64 5.58
N LYS A 94 -1.07 -7.95 4.32
CA LYS A 94 -0.13 -9.04 3.96
C LYS A 94 0.79 -8.59 2.83
N VAL A 95 2.08 -8.67 3.08
CA VAL A 95 3.08 -8.63 2.02
C VAL A 95 2.99 -9.93 1.22
N ARG A 96 2.82 -9.80 -0.09
CA ARG A 96 2.68 -10.93 -1.01
C ARG A 96 3.97 -11.23 -1.77
N HIS A 97 4.71 -10.18 -2.08
CA HIS A 97 5.95 -10.30 -2.83
C HIS A 97 6.82 -9.07 -2.52
N ALA A 98 8.09 -9.29 -2.24
CA ALA A 98 9.04 -8.22 -1.98
C ALA A 98 10.33 -8.46 -2.77
N ILE A 99 10.73 -7.48 -3.56
CA ILE A 99 11.97 -7.50 -4.31
C ILE A 99 12.78 -6.26 -3.99
N GLY A 100 14.09 -6.39 -4.05
CA GLY A 100 15.00 -5.27 -3.96
C GLY A 100 16.15 -5.44 -4.93
N ARG A 101 16.81 -4.33 -5.20
CA ARG A 101 17.98 -4.27 -6.07
C ARG A 101 18.95 -3.21 -5.58
N ASP A 102 20.21 -3.58 -5.57
CA ASP A 102 21.33 -2.73 -5.20
C ASP A 102 22.41 -2.86 -6.28
N ASP A 103 22.38 -1.96 -7.25
CA ASP A 103 23.32 -1.96 -8.36
C ASP A 103 24.39 -0.90 -8.10
N PRO A 104 25.65 -1.15 -8.48
CA PRO A 104 26.70 -0.14 -8.46
C PRO A 104 26.28 1.13 -9.24
N ALA A 105 26.53 2.30 -8.66
CA ALA A 105 26.21 3.62 -9.23
C ALA A 105 24.71 3.93 -9.44
N MET A 106 23.82 3.10 -8.91
CA MET A 106 22.37 3.35 -8.92
C MET A 106 21.82 3.43 -7.49
N PRO A 107 20.80 4.25 -7.25
CA PRO A 107 20.11 4.22 -5.95
C PRO A 107 19.54 2.83 -5.67
N PRO A 108 19.66 2.30 -4.46
CA PRO A 108 18.98 1.09 -4.07
C PRO A 108 17.46 1.24 -4.26
N ARG A 109 16.81 0.19 -4.73
CA ARG A 109 15.39 0.17 -5.06
C ARG A 109 14.70 -1.03 -4.45
N ALA A 110 13.43 -0.87 -4.13
CA ALA A 110 12.60 -1.96 -3.67
C ALA A 110 11.18 -1.84 -4.24
N ALA A 111 10.53 -2.97 -4.40
CA ALA A 111 9.11 -3.03 -4.72
C ALA A 111 8.43 -4.11 -3.89
N VAL A 112 7.25 -3.79 -3.38
CA VAL A 112 6.43 -4.69 -2.57
C VAL A 112 5.02 -4.72 -3.14
N ARG A 113 4.53 -5.92 -3.43
CA ARG A 113 3.12 -6.17 -3.70
C ARG A 113 2.45 -6.62 -2.40
N TRP A 114 1.35 -6.01 -2.07
CA TRP A 114 0.65 -6.24 -0.82
C TRP A 114 -0.87 -6.34 -1.01
N THR A 115 -1.54 -6.89 -0.02
CA THR A 115 -3.01 -6.91 0.07
C THR A 115 -3.44 -6.42 1.43
N LEU A 116 -4.58 -5.72 1.45
CA LEU A 116 -5.27 -5.31 2.65
C LEU A 116 -6.71 -5.78 2.55
N SER A 117 -7.21 -6.47 3.56
CA SER A 117 -8.61 -6.90 3.64
C SER A 117 -9.15 -6.58 5.03
N GLY A 118 -10.33 -5.96 5.08
CA GLY A 118 -10.93 -5.54 6.34
C GLY A 118 -12.26 -4.85 6.11
N ARG A 119 -12.77 -4.23 7.18
CA ARG A 119 -14.02 -3.47 7.13
C ARG A 119 -13.74 -1.98 7.21
N HIS A 120 -14.52 -1.21 6.48
CA HIS A 120 -14.54 0.25 6.56
C HIS A 120 -15.25 0.68 7.84
N GLU A 121 -14.49 0.69 8.96
CA GLU A 121 -14.99 0.93 10.31
C GLU A 121 -14.44 2.21 10.94
N GLY A 122 -13.54 2.92 10.26
CA GLY A 122 -12.90 4.12 10.78
C GLY A 122 -12.99 5.32 9.88
N TYR A 123 -12.92 6.50 10.48
CA TYR A 123 -12.82 7.77 9.78
C TYR A 123 -11.38 7.96 9.26
N GLY A 124 -11.21 7.97 7.95
CA GLY A 124 -9.91 8.11 7.30
C GLY A 124 -10.05 8.62 5.87
N ALA A 125 -9.24 8.10 4.98
CA ALA A 125 -9.20 8.53 3.56
C ALA A 125 -10.55 8.34 2.82
N PHE A 126 -11.41 7.41 3.28
CA PHE A 126 -12.68 7.07 2.64
C PHE A 126 -13.91 7.62 3.37
N GLY A 127 -13.71 8.56 4.31
CA GLY A 127 -14.79 9.29 4.97
C GLY A 127 -15.51 8.49 6.05
N GLU A 128 -16.84 8.66 6.14
CA GLU A 128 -17.67 8.06 7.18
C GLU A 128 -17.73 6.54 7.07
N PRO A 129 -17.52 5.81 8.19
CA PRO A 129 -17.56 4.35 8.21
C PRO A 129 -18.89 3.78 7.69
N THR A 130 -18.81 2.77 6.85
CA THR A 130 -19.99 2.11 6.27
C THR A 130 -20.17 0.67 6.67
N GLY A 131 -19.15 0.06 7.30
CA GLY A 131 -19.12 -1.35 7.62
C GLY A 131 -18.83 -2.27 6.41
N ALA A 132 -18.60 -1.70 5.24
CA ALA A 132 -18.31 -2.44 4.02
C ALA A 132 -17.09 -3.33 4.16
N GLU A 133 -17.17 -4.57 3.68
CA GLU A 133 -15.99 -5.40 3.50
C GLU A 133 -15.22 -4.94 2.27
N VAL A 134 -13.93 -4.69 2.46
CA VAL A 134 -13.06 -4.13 1.43
C VAL A 134 -11.83 -5.00 1.25
N PHE A 135 -11.48 -5.22 -0.01
CA PHE A 135 -10.22 -5.83 -0.42
C PHE A 135 -9.44 -4.85 -1.29
N VAL A 136 -8.19 -4.64 -0.93
CA VAL A 136 -7.25 -3.77 -1.68
C VAL A 136 -6.06 -4.60 -2.12
N LEU A 137 -5.73 -4.53 -3.39
CA LEU A 137 -4.47 -4.99 -3.94
C LEU A 137 -3.61 -3.77 -4.25
N GLY A 138 -2.44 -3.70 -3.65
CA GLY A 138 -1.55 -2.58 -3.84
C GLY A 138 -0.12 -2.98 -4.17
N ALA A 139 0.61 -2.02 -4.70
CA ALA A 139 2.04 -2.12 -4.94
C ALA A 139 2.72 -0.81 -4.52
N THR A 140 3.84 -0.93 -3.83
CA THR A 140 4.68 0.19 -3.44
C THR A 140 6.07 -0.02 -4.02
N HIS A 141 6.57 0.98 -4.72
CA HIS A 141 7.95 1.06 -5.19
C HIS A 141 8.68 2.18 -4.47
N ALA A 142 9.90 1.94 -4.04
CA ALA A 142 10.72 2.91 -3.32
C ALA A 142 12.14 2.96 -3.88
N GLU A 143 12.70 4.17 -3.89
CA GLU A 143 14.13 4.42 -4.06
C GLU A 143 14.72 4.95 -2.75
N TYR A 144 15.89 4.43 -2.40
CA TYR A 144 16.64 4.85 -1.24
C TYR A 144 17.87 5.67 -1.65
N GLY A 145 18.32 6.57 -0.81
CA GLY A 145 19.52 7.34 -1.09
C GLY A 145 19.84 8.32 0.02
N GLU A 146 21.09 8.75 0.01
CA GLU A 146 21.56 9.84 0.82
C GLU A 146 21.30 11.16 0.08
N LEU A 147 20.67 12.11 0.74
CA LEU A 147 20.61 13.48 0.24
C LEU A 147 21.67 14.37 0.92
N ILE A 148 22.07 13.99 2.13
CA ILE A 148 23.14 14.65 2.91
C ILE A 148 23.65 13.57 3.89
N SER A 149 24.93 13.35 4.02
CA SER A 149 25.62 12.36 4.85
C SER A 149 24.78 11.64 5.92
N GLY A 150 24.65 10.34 5.83
CA GLY A 150 23.92 9.50 6.78
C GLY A 150 23.53 8.14 6.19
N ALA A 151 22.77 7.36 6.95
CA ALA A 151 22.23 6.11 6.44
C ALA A 151 21.20 6.39 5.33
N PRO A 152 21.20 5.60 4.23
CA PRO A 152 20.26 5.80 3.16
C PRO A 152 18.82 5.72 3.66
N LYS A 153 18.02 6.74 3.32
CA LYS A 153 16.58 6.83 3.62
C LYS A 153 15.76 6.75 2.33
N LEU A 154 14.49 6.44 2.46
CA LEU A 154 13.54 6.47 1.36
C LEU A 154 13.45 7.91 0.83
N ARG A 155 13.76 8.09 -0.45
CA ARG A 155 13.80 9.39 -1.13
C ARG A 155 12.70 9.57 -2.16
N ARG A 156 12.18 8.49 -2.71
CA ARG A 156 11.05 8.46 -3.64
C ARG A 156 10.17 7.27 -3.35
N GLU A 157 8.87 7.47 -3.44
CA GLU A 157 7.88 6.42 -3.32
C GLU A 157 6.80 6.59 -4.37
N TRP A 158 6.41 5.48 -4.95
CA TRP A 158 5.22 5.33 -5.77
C TRP A 158 4.37 4.22 -5.16
N THR A 159 3.21 4.58 -4.64
CA THR A 159 2.25 3.61 -4.14
C THR A 159 1.00 3.66 -4.99
N LEU A 160 0.58 2.50 -5.46
CA LEU A 160 -0.58 2.35 -6.33
C LEU A 160 -1.53 1.30 -5.76
N TYR A 161 -2.80 1.63 -5.76
CA TYR A 161 -3.92 0.69 -5.67
C TYR A 161 -5.10 1.27 -6.42
N ASP A 162 -6.08 0.45 -6.77
CA ASP A 162 -7.29 0.91 -7.44
C ASP A 162 -8.25 1.57 -6.44
N GLU A 163 -8.11 2.88 -6.28
CA GLU A 163 -8.96 3.67 -5.38
C GLU A 163 -10.44 3.64 -5.81
N THR A 164 -10.70 3.60 -7.12
CA THR A 164 -12.06 3.49 -7.65
C THR A 164 -12.70 2.17 -7.24
N ALA A 165 -11.95 1.07 -7.25
CA ALA A 165 -12.44 -0.22 -6.79
C ALA A 165 -12.74 -0.22 -5.29
N VAL A 166 -11.96 0.48 -4.47
CA VAL A 166 -12.23 0.65 -3.04
C VAL A 166 -13.54 1.42 -2.83
N TRP A 167 -13.68 2.58 -3.46
CA TRP A 167 -14.91 3.36 -3.40
C TRP A 167 -16.14 2.58 -3.87
N LYS A 168 -15.99 1.79 -4.92
CA LYS A 168 -17.08 0.93 -5.42
C LYS A 168 -17.54 -0.08 -4.38
N GLN A 169 -16.62 -0.74 -3.68
CA GLN A 169 -16.95 -1.68 -2.61
C GLN A 169 -17.68 -0.99 -1.44
N ILE A 170 -17.25 0.22 -1.08
CA ILE A 170 -17.84 1.01 0.00
C ILE A 170 -19.25 1.51 -0.36
N LEU A 171 -19.42 2.07 -1.56
CA LEU A 171 -20.68 2.69 -1.98
C LEU A 171 -21.76 1.66 -2.26
N LEU A 172 -21.43 0.54 -2.91
CA LEU A 172 -22.40 -0.52 -3.19
C LEU A 172 -22.90 -1.23 -1.93
N HIS A 173 -22.13 -1.20 -0.84
CA HIS A 173 -22.58 -1.73 0.45
C HIS A 173 -23.71 -0.90 1.07
N LYS A 174 -23.77 0.40 0.82
CA LYS A 174 -24.83 1.30 1.35
C LYS A 174 -26.18 1.13 0.65
N GLU A 175 -26.21 0.49 -0.53
CA GLU A 175 -27.42 0.31 -1.33
C GLU A 175 -28.16 -1.01 -1.02
N ILE A 176 -27.62 -1.82 -0.12
CA ILE A 176 -28.19 -3.10 0.34
C ILE A 176 -28.70 -2.95 1.76
#